data_61375ddf88ce7bb7ac02bfbc93f69f78
#
_entry.id   61375ddf88ce7bb7ac02bfbc93f69f78
#
_cell.length_a   1.000
_cell.length_b   1.000
_cell.length_c   1.000
_cell.angle_alpha   90.00
_cell.angle_beta   90.00
_cell.angle_gamma   90.00
#
_symmetry.space_group_name_H-M   'P 1'
#
loop_
_entity.id
_entity.type
_entity.pdbx_description
1 polymer ?
#
loop_
_entity_poly.entity_id
_entity_poly.type
_entity_poly.pdbx_seq_one_letter_code
_entity_poly.pdbx_strand_id
1 'polypeptide(L)'
;RRGVEEGGAEWGTGDYTITGVEDGLVSSGYYDGFYSVVRNDVRRQEAELKTFGLNVEYMLNNDWSITADISTGSVDKTITDVESYSGTGRAGVEGRVATARSWEMTGDGVMFSDHPTIPTADLTDPSLIRLAGPQPWGQSLVDENGNQLFAPDAQDGFVNEPVFEEELDSLRLSTKGFVEWGIFTGIEVGAIYSDRTKS
;
A
#
# COMPACT_ATOMS: atom_id res chain seq x y z
N ARG A 1 3.99 -11.51 4.05
CA ARG A 1 5.05 -10.55 4.40
C ARG A 1 5.48 -10.82 5.84
N ARG A 2 6.75 -11.08 6.08
CA ARG A 2 7.25 -11.28 7.43
C ARG A 2 7.86 -9.97 7.90
N GLY A 3 7.33 -9.42 8.97
CA GLY A 3 7.98 -8.34 9.71
C GLY A 3 8.79 -8.94 10.85
N VAL A 4 9.90 -8.35 11.15
CA VAL A 4 10.71 -8.66 12.34
C VAL A 4 10.57 -7.47 13.27
N GLU A 5 9.95 -7.68 14.43
CA GLU A 5 10.01 -6.72 15.52
C GLU A 5 11.14 -7.13 16.44
N GLU A 6 12.06 -6.24 16.67
CA GLU A 6 13.14 -6.43 17.58
C GLU A 6 12.63 -6.52 19.02
N GLY A 7 13.12 -7.50 19.74
CA GLY A 7 12.70 -7.81 21.09
C GLY A 7 13.30 -6.90 22.15
N GLY A 8 12.96 -5.65 22.08
CA GLY A 8 13.14 -4.74 23.19
C GLY A 8 11.79 -4.35 23.76
N ALA A 9 11.71 -3.88 24.96
CA ALA A 9 10.46 -3.42 25.56
C ALA A 9 9.80 -2.28 24.78
N GLU A 10 10.46 -1.75 23.78
CA GLU A 10 10.01 -0.63 22.96
C GLU A 10 10.62 -0.76 21.56
N TRP A 11 9.95 -0.21 20.57
CA TRP A 11 10.30 -0.18 19.18
C TRP A 11 11.80 0.08 18.91
N GLY A 12 12.47 -0.87 18.27
CA GLY A 12 13.66 -0.57 17.49
C GLY A 12 15.02 -0.80 18.17
N THR A 13 15.12 -1.53 19.26
CA THR A 13 16.40 -1.89 19.86
C THR A 13 16.51 -3.37 20.16
N GLY A 14 16.35 -4.22 19.14
CA GLY A 14 16.74 -5.60 19.28
C GLY A 14 18.25 -5.73 19.37
N ASP A 15 18.69 -6.73 20.12
CA ASP A 15 20.09 -7.08 20.14
C ASP A 15 20.45 -7.69 18.79
N TYR A 16 21.33 -7.03 18.07
CA TYR A 16 21.92 -7.59 16.87
C TYR A 16 23.42 -7.80 17.07
N THR A 17 23.93 -8.87 16.52
CA THR A 17 25.34 -9.18 16.54
C THR A 17 25.86 -9.26 15.11
N ILE A 18 26.91 -8.51 14.83
CA ILE A 18 27.63 -8.57 13.55
C ILE A 18 28.62 -9.72 13.63
N THR A 19 28.56 -10.64 12.67
CA THR A 19 29.46 -11.80 12.57
C THR A 19 30.44 -11.73 11.42
N GLY A 20 30.14 -10.89 10.42
CA GLY A 20 31.01 -10.69 9.25
C GLY A 20 31.02 -9.28 8.75
N VAL A 21 32.22 -8.86 8.29
CA VAL A 21 32.43 -7.58 7.59
C VAL A 21 33.33 -7.85 6.40
N GLU A 22 32.90 -7.47 5.20
CA GLU A 22 33.65 -7.59 3.94
C GLU A 22 33.76 -6.22 3.29
N ASP A 23 34.96 -5.84 2.90
CA ASP A 23 35.24 -4.55 2.28
C ASP A 23 34.72 -3.32 3.02
N GLY A 24 34.66 -3.40 4.36
CA GLY A 24 34.15 -2.34 5.23
C GLY A 24 32.61 -2.28 5.34
N LEU A 25 31.90 -3.22 4.73
CA LEU A 25 30.45 -3.37 4.81
C LEU A 25 30.10 -4.58 5.68
N VAL A 26 29.06 -4.45 6.47
CA VAL A 26 28.54 -5.56 7.27
C VAL A 26 27.94 -6.60 6.34
N SER A 27 28.47 -7.83 6.37
CA SER A 27 28.08 -8.93 5.47
C SER A 27 27.23 -10.00 6.14
N SER A 28 27.33 -10.17 7.46
CA SER A 28 26.53 -11.17 8.18
C SER A 28 26.32 -10.79 9.63
N GLY A 29 25.31 -11.40 10.22
CA GLY A 29 24.98 -11.21 11.62
C GLY A 29 23.79 -12.06 12.05
N TYR A 30 23.30 -11.81 13.24
CA TYR A 30 22.05 -12.36 13.71
C TYR A 30 21.31 -11.36 14.59
N TYR A 31 20.00 -11.54 14.66
CA TYR A 31 19.13 -10.89 15.63
C TYR A 31 18.77 -11.90 16.70
N ASP A 32 18.75 -11.45 17.94
CA ASP A 32 18.36 -12.23 19.10
C ASP A 32 17.23 -11.53 19.86
N GLY A 33 16.39 -12.30 20.52
CA GLY A 33 15.29 -11.74 21.32
C GLY A 33 14.18 -11.06 20.53
N PHE A 34 14.02 -11.37 19.24
CA PHE A 34 12.92 -10.79 18.43
C PHE A 34 11.67 -11.68 18.43
N TYR A 35 10.54 -11.08 18.09
CA TYR A 35 9.25 -11.75 17.96
C TYR A 35 8.81 -11.69 16.50
N SER A 36 8.54 -12.88 15.93
CA SER A 36 8.08 -12.97 14.54
C SER A 36 6.63 -12.54 14.44
N VAL A 37 6.34 -11.70 13.46
CA VAL A 37 4.97 -11.31 13.10
C VAL A 37 4.56 -11.98 11.80
N VAL A 38 3.42 -12.63 11.82
CA VAL A 38 2.72 -13.13 10.63
C VAL A 38 1.59 -12.17 10.33
N ARG A 39 1.72 -11.45 9.25
CA ARG A 39 0.72 -10.49 8.79
C ARG A 39 -0.13 -11.14 7.70
N ASN A 40 -1.43 -11.05 7.86
CA ASN A 40 -2.39 -11.47 6.85
C ASN A 40 -3.13 -10.24 6.34
N ASP A 41 -2.98 -9.97 5.06
CA ASP A 41 -3.63 -8.87 4.39
C ASP A 41 -4.56 -9.44 3.32
N VAL A 42 -5.82 -9.02 3.35
CA VAL A 42 -6.79 -9.32 2.29
C VAL A 42 -7.31 -8.00 1.77
N ARG A 43 -7.14 -7.77 0.49
CA ARG A 43 -7.68 -6.61 -0.18
C ARG A 43 -8.66 -7.04 -1.26
N ARG A 44 -9.90 -6.59 -1.12
CA ARG A 44 -10.94 -6.73 -2.14
C ARG A 44 -11.25 -5.35 -2.69
N GLN A 45 -11.36 -5.27 -3.99
CA GLN A 45 -11.72 -4.05 -4.70
C GLN A 45 -12.86 -4.34 -5.65
N GLU A 46 -13.90 -3.56 -5.57
CA GLU A 46 -15.02 -3.54 -6.50
C GLU A 46 -15.07 -2.15 -7.13
N ALA A 47 -15.23 -2.09 -8.44
CA ALA A 47 -15.36 -0.83 -9.14
C ALA A 47 -16.38 -0.98 -10.28
N GLU A 48 -17.28 -0.02 -10.38
CA GLU A 48 -18.21 0.14 -11.48
C GLU A 48 -17.85 1.40 -12.27
N LEU A 49 -17.66 1.26 -13.56
CA LEU A 49 -17.41 2.36 -14.48
C LEU A 49 -18.58 2.47 -15.44
N LYS A 50 -19.19 3.64 -15.50
CA LYS A 50 -20.22 3.98 -16.46
C LYS A 50 -19.72 5.12 -17.35
N THR A 51 -19.78 4.95 -18.65
CA THR A 51 -19.38 5.99 -19.59
C THR A 51 -20.40 6.12 -20.72
N PHE A 52 -20.63 7.34 -21.11
CA PHE A 52 -21.39 7.66 -22.30
C PHE A 52 -20.65 8.71 -23.12
N GLY A 53 -20.64 8.56 -24.43
CA GLY A 53 -20.04 9.53 -25.34
C GLY A 53 -20.85 9.66 -26.61
N LEU A 54 -20.92 10.87 -27.09
CA LEU A 54 -21.54 11.21 -28.39
C LEU A 54 -20.57 12.07 -29.19
N ASN A 55 -20.24 11.63 -30.38
CA ASN A 55 -19.48 12.39 -31.35
C ASN A 55 -20.38 12.72 -32.53
N VAL A 56 -20.40 13.98 -32.95
CA VAL A 56 -21.13 14.45 -34.09
C VAL A 56 -20.21 15.26 -34.99
N GLU A 57 -20.09 14.85 -36.23
CA GLU A 57 -19.38 15.62 -37.25
C GLU A 57 -20.39 16.16 -38.27
N TYR A 58 -20.27 17.45 -38.58
CA TYR A 58 -21.10 18.13 -39.54
C TYR A 58 -20.24 18.82 -40.60
N MET A 59 -20.46 18.48 -41.88
CA MET A 59 -19.81 19.12 -43.02
C MET A 59 -20.49 20.45 -43.32
N LEU A 60 -19.78 21.55 -43.09
CA LEU A 60 -20.25 22.88 -43.43
C LEU A 60 -20.28 23.08 -44.96
N ASN A 61 -19.25 22.59 -45.63
CA ASN A 61 -19.11 22.56 -47.08
C ASN A 61 -18.04 21.50 -47.46
N ASN A 62 -17.58 21.50 -48.70
CA ASN A 62 -16.57 20.51 -49.16
C ASN A 62 -15.21 20.62 -48.46
N ASP A 63 -14.90 21.77 -47.87
CA ASP A 63 -13.60 22.10 -47.35
C ASP A 63 -13.58 22.21 -45.80
N TRP A 64 -14.75 22.34 -45.19
CA TRP A 64 -14.86 22.59 -43.75
C TRP A 64 -15.82 21.66 -43.02
N SER A 65 -15.37 21.13 -41.88
CA SER A 65 -16.23 20.39 -40.96
C SER A 65 -16.16 20.96 -39.54
N ILE A 66 -17.20 20.71 -38.77
CA ILE A 66 -17.27 20.94 -37.33
C ILE A 66 -17.50 19.60 -36.68
N THR A 67 -16.75 19.35 -35.60
CA THR A 67 -16.90 18.17 -34.74
C THR A 67 -17.23 18.61 -33.33
N ALA A 68 -18.27 18.00 -32.79
CA ALA A 68 -18.64 18.14 -31.38
C ALA A 68 -18.56 16.77 -30.69
N ASP A 69 -17.83 16.70 -29.58
CA ASP A 69 -17.75 15.54 -28.69
C ASP A 69 -18.34 15.92 -27.33
N ILE A 70 -19.23 15.10 -26.84
CA ILE A 70 -19.77 15.19 -25.47
C ILE A 70 -19.51 13.85 -24.81
N SER A 71 -18.94 13.85 -23.62
CA SER A 71 -18.79 12.64 -22.85
C SER A 71 -19.06 12.88 -21.38
N THR A 72 -19.61 11.86 -20.74
CA THR A 72 -19.77 11.78 -19.30
C THR A 72 -19.33 10.42 -18.82
N GLY A 73 -18.76 10.36 -17.62
CA GLY A 73 -18.33 9.12 -17.00
C GLY A 73 -18.41 9.21 -15.49
N SER A 74 -18.76 8.10 -14.87
CA SER A 74 -18.69 7.96 -13.42
C SER A 74 -17.95 6.68 -13.01
N VAL A 75 -17.27 6.73 -11.89
CA VAL A 75 -16.62 5.59 -11.23
C VAL A 75 -17.07 5.53 -9.80
N ASP A 76 -17.68 4.40 -9.43
CA ASP A 76 -17.96 4.04 -8.05
C ASP A 76 -16.99 2.92 -7.66
N LYS A 77 -16.20 3.12 -6.62
CA LYS A 77 -15.18 2.16 -6.20
C LYS A 77 -15.20 1.99 -4.69
N THR A 78 -15.33 0.73 -4.27
CA THR A 78 -15.18 0.34 -2.86
C THR A 78 -13.97 -0.56 -2.70
N ILE A 79 -13.19 -0.32 -1.67
CA ILE A 79 -12.06 -1.16 -1.29
C ILE A 79 -12.34 -1.66 0.13
N THR A 80 -12.24 -2.99 0.33
CA THR A 80 -12.20 -3.58 1.67
C THR A 80 -10.79 -4.07 1.91
N ASP A 81 -10.08 -3.43 2.83
CA ASP A 81 -8.76 -3.85 3.31
C ASP A 81 -8.93 -4.45 4.70
N VAL A 82 -8.60 -5.73 4.83
CA VAL A 82 -8.54 -6.43 6.11
C VAL A 82 -7.08 -6.76 6.39
N GLU A 83 -6.59 -6.33 7.51
CA GLU A 83 -5.22 -6.57 7.93
C GLU A 83 -5.23 -7.14 9.35
N SER A 84 -4.50 -8.24 9.57
CA SER A 84 -4.38 -8.84 10.90
C SER A 84 -2.94 -9.22 11.21
N TYR A 85 -2.60 -9.16 12.48
CA TYR A 85 -1.27 -9.42 13.00
C TYR A 85 -1.31 -10.57 14.00
N SER A 86 -0.52 -11.58 13.71
CA SER A 86 -0.30 -12.72 14.59
C SER A 86 1.20 -13.06 14.60
N GLY A 87 1.62 -13.97 15.45
CA GLY A 87 3.02 -14.41 15.48
C GLY A 87 3.39 -14.97 16.84
N THR A 88 4.66 -14.84 17.23
CA THR A 88 5.17 -15.36 18.51
C THR A 88 4.95 -14.41 19.70
N GLY A 89 4.13 -13.37 19.49
CA GLY A 89 3.80 -12.35 20.47
C GLY A 89 4.72 -11.13 20.38
N ARG A 90 4.61 -10.24 21.35
CA ARG A 90 5.38 -9.00 21.48
C ARG A 90 5.85 -8.81 22.92
N ALA A 91 6.71 -7.81 23.12
CA ALA A 91 7.03 -7.35 24.47
C ALA A 91 5.74 -7.05 25.26
N GLY A 92 5.62 -7.58 26.46
CA GLY A 92 4.44 -7.42 27.32
C GLY A 92 3.32 -8.44 27.11
N VAL A 93 3.27 -9.19 26.02
CA VAL A 93 2.27 -10.25 25.81
C VAL A 93 2.65 -11.51 26.59
N GLU A 94 1.71 -12.05 27.37
CA GLU A 94 1.93 -13.30 28.10
C GLU A 94 2.08 -14.49 27.16
N GLY A 95 3.03 -15.38 27.46
CA GLY A 95 3.30 -16.57 26.66
C GLY A 95 3.97 -16.29 25.30
N ARG A 96 4.54 -15.12 25.13
CA ARG A 96 5.37 -14.79 23.97
C ARG A 96 6.63 -15.65 23.92
N VAL A 97 7.09 -15.91 22.72
CA VAL A 97 8.31 -16.69 22.48
C VAL A 97 9.28 -15.84 21.65
N ALA A 98 10.37 -15.41 22.30
CA ALA A 98 11.48 -14.77 21.62
C ALA A 98 12.30 -15.79 20.84
N THR A 99 12.87 -15.38 19.74
CA THR A 99 13.62 -16.22 18.82
C THR A 99 14.86 -15.50 18.28
N ALA A 100 15.72 -16.22 17.57
CA ALA A 100 16.86 -15.64 16.88
C ALA A 100 16.82 -15.98 15.40
N ARG A 101 17.40 -15.10 14.58
CA ARG A 101 17.56 -15.28 13.13
C ARG A 101 18.93 -14.82 12.69
N SER A 102 19.63 -15.68 11.99
CA SER A 102 20.85 -15.31 11.29
C SER A 102 20.53 -14.73 9.91
N TRP A 103 21.38 -13.85 9.45
CA TRP A 103 21.30 -13.26 8.12
C TRP A 103 22.69 -13.14 7.51
N GLU A 104 22.73 -13.20 6.17
CA GLU A 104 23.94 -13.04 5.36
C GLU A 104 23.59 -12.24 4.12
N MET A 105 24.47 -11.32 3.75
CA MET A 105 24.40 -10.58 2.48
C MET A 105 24.94 -11.47 1.37
N THR A 106 24.17 -11.62 0.31
CA THR A 106 24.57 -12.40 -0.87
C THR A 106 24.44 -11.53 -2.12
N GLY A 107 24.91 -12.00 -3.26
CA GLY A 107 24.73 -11.34 -4.54
C GLY A 107 23.25 -11.13 -4.94
N ASP A 108 22.37 -11.96 -4.40
CA ASP A 108 20.93 -11.92 -4.67
C ASP A 108 20.12 -11.20 -3.59
N GLY A 109 20.75 -10.63 -2.56
CA GLY A 109 20.14 -9.94 -1.44
C GLY A 109 20.42 -10.60 -0.09
N VAL A 110 19.56 -10.32 0.90
CA VAL A 110 19.72 -10.85 2.26
C VAL A 110 19.11 -12.24 2.36
N MET A 111 19.90 -13.20 2.77
CA MET A 111 19.47 -14.56 3.12
C MET A 111 19.27 -14.69 4.61
N PHE A 112 18.13 -15.22 5.04
CA PHE A 112 17.85 -15.51 6.45
C PHE A 112 17.92 -17.00 6.71
N SER A 113 18.50 -17.38 7.82
CA SER A 113 18.63 -18.77 8.29
C SER A 113 18.38 -18.88 9.78
N ASP A 114 18.22 -20.10 10.24
CA ASP A 114 18.12 -20.37 11.67
C ASP A 114 19.46 -20.11 12.34
N HIS A 115 19.42 -19.58 13.56
CA HIS A 115 20.62 -19.42 14.36
C HIS A 115 21.12 -20.81 14.82
N PRO A 116 22.44 -21.08 14.78
CA PRO A 116 22.96 -22.42 15.03
C PRO A 116 22.71 -22.94 16.45
N THR A 117 22.53 -22.08 17.41
CA THR A 117 22.41 -22.46 18.84
C THR A 117 21.20 -21.88 19.57
N ILE A 118 20.61 -20.80 19.04
CA ILE A 118 19.42 -20.17 19.62
C ILE A 118 18.21 -20.65 18.83
N PRO A 119 17.21 -21.28 19.46
CA PRO A 119 16.05 -21.80 18.74
C PRO A 119 15.30 -20.73 17.96
N THR A 120 14.87 -21.07 16.75
CA THR A 120 13.92 -20.30 15.99
C THR A 120 12.52 -20.85 16.24
N ALA A 121 11.55 -19.98 16.49
CA ALA A 121 10.16 -20.40 16.67
C ALA A 121 9.60 -20.98 15.36
N ASP A 122 8.98 -22.14 15.45
CA ASP A 122 8.26 -22.75 14.34
C ASP A 122 6.92 -22.03 14.15
N LEU A 123 6.83 -21.19 13.14
CA LEU A 123 5.60 -20.44 12.84
C LEU A 123 4.48 -21.33 12.25
N THR A 124 4.72 -22.61 12.03
CA THR A 124 3.68 -23.57 11.65
C THR A 124 3.04 -24.26 12.86
N ASP A 125 3.60 -24.09 14.04
CA ASP A 125 3.03 -24.60 15.28
C ASP A 125 1.95 -23.62 15.80
N PRO A 126 0.66 -23.97 15.71
CA PRO A 126 -0.41 -23.08 16.14
C PRO A 126 -0.40 -22.82 17.65
N SER A 127 0.28 -23.65 18.46
CA SER A 127 0.39 -23.43 19.89
C SER A 127 1.28 -22.25 20.25
N LEU A 128 2.18 -21.85 19.33
CA LEU A 128 3.07 -20.71 19.49
C LEU A 128 2.48 -19.41 18.91
N ILE A 129 1.45 -19.54 18.08
CA ILE A 129 0.86 -18.38 17.41
C ILE A 129 -0.11 -17.66 18.36
N ARG A 130 0.11 -16.38 18.51
CA ARG A 130 -0.72 -15.49 19.31
C ARG A 130 -1.15 -14.30 18.46
N LEU A 131 -2.19 -13.63 18.85
CA LEU A 131 -2.44 -12.28 18.36
C LEU A 131 -1.20 -11.43 18.71
N ALA A 132 -0.80 -10.56 17.79
CA ALA A 132 0.46 -9.83 17.94
C ALA A 132 0.45 -8.88 19.14
N GLY A 133 -0.73 -8.72 19.75
CA GLY A 133 -0.99 -7.77 20.80
C GLY A 133 -1.09 -6.35 20.28
N PRO A 134 -1.35 -5.43 21.19
CA PRO A 134 -1.74 -4.08 20.88
C PRO A 134 -0.76 -3.36 19.96
N GLN A 135 -1.23 -2.94 18.80
CA GLN A 135 -0.53 -2.03 17.90
C GLN A 135 -1.10 -0.62 18.09
N PRO A 136 -0.41 0.29 18.76
CA PRO A 136 -0.83 1.69 18.85
C PRO A 136 -0.52 2.39 17.52
N TRP A 137 -1.32 2.14 16.50
CA TRP A 137 -1.17 2.81 15.21
C TRP A 137 -1.45 4.30 15.31
N GLY A 138 -0.39 5.08 15.34
CA GLY A 138 -0.46 6.54 15.26
C GLY A 138 -1.11 7.24 16.45
N GLN A 139 -1.48 6.54 17.50
CA GLN A 139 -1.99 7.12 18.73
C GLN A 139 -1.18 6.59 19.92
N SER A 140 -0.76 7.51 20.75
CA SER A 140 -0.28 7.19 22.08
C SER A 140 -1.52 6.83 22.91
N LEU A 141 -1.79 5.54 23.04
CA LEU A 141 -2.83 5.09 23.95
C LEU A 141 -2.31 5.24 25.37
N VAL A 142 -2.76 6.27 26.02
CA VAL A 142 -2.48 6.54 27.43
C VAL A 142 -3.77 6.64 28.19
N ASP A 143 -3.77 6.20 29.45
CA ASP A 143 -4.90 6.43 30.34
C ASP A 143 -4.98 7.91 30.77
N GLU A 144 -5.99 8.25 31.55
CA GLU A 144 -6.18 9.59 32.08
C GLU A 144 -5.02 10.11 32.97
N ASN A 145 -4.15 9.19 33.41
CA ASN A 145 -2.98 9.49 34.22
C ASN A 145 -1.68 9.54 33.39
N GLY A 146 -1.77 9.32 32.08
CA GLY A 146 -0.64 9.31 31.17
C GLY A 146 0.12 7.97 31.12
N ASN A 147 -0.41 6.89 31.73
CA ASN A 147 0.20 5.57 31.64
C ASN A 147 -0.12 4.93 30.30
N GLN A 148 0.86 4.27 29.71
CA GLN A 148 0.67 3.59 28.44
C GLN A 148 -0.23 2.37 28.59
N LEU A 149 -1.32 2.35 27.84
CA LEU A 149 -2.24 1.22 27.74
C LEU A 149 -1.74 0.25 26.69
N PHE A 150 -1.54 -1.02 27.04
CA PHE A 150 -1.07 -2.02 26.11
C PHE A 150 -2.15 -2.99 25.67
N ALA A 151 -3.02 -3.40 26.51
CA ALA A 151 -4.16 -4.25 26.25
C ALA A 151 -5.23 -4.02 27.31
N PRO A 152 -6.53 -4.16 27.00
CA PRO A 152 -7.13 -4.78 25.81
C PRO A 152 -7.41 -3.82 24.66
N ASP A 153 -7.00 -2.55 24.76
CA ASP A 153 -7.46 -1.46 23.88
C ASP A 153 -6.66 -1.33 22.58
N ALA A 154 -5.75 -2.23 22.30
CA ALA A 154 -4.96 -2.16 21.11
C ALA A 154 -5.40 -3.18 20.07
N GLN A 155 -5.11 -2.85 18.83
CA GLN A 155 -5.63 -3.55 17.66
C GLN A 155 -4.69 -4.67 17.23
N ASP A 156 -5.23 -5.88 17.07
CA ASP A 156 -4.55 -6.99 16.41
C ASP A 156 -4.78 -6.99 14.88
N GLY A 157 -5.41 -5.97 14.38
CA GLY A 157 -5.73 -5.75 12.98
C GLY A 157 -6.75 -4.66 12.80
N PHE A 158 -7.14 -4.42 11.57
CA PHE A 158 -8.18 -3.46 11.23
C PHE A 158 -8.91 -3.87 9.96
N VAL A 159 -10.10 -3.29 9.79
CA VAL A 159 -10.85 -3.29 8.54
C VAL A 159 -10.98 -1.84 8.10
N ASN A 160 -10.58 -1.54 6.89
CA ASN A 160 -10.72 -0.24 6.27
C ASN A 160 -11.55 -0.37 5.00
N GLU A 161 -12.59 0.46 4.84
CA GLU A 161 -13.51 0.39 3.72
C GLU A 161 -13.69 1.77 3.06
N PRO A 162 -12.65 2.31 2.41
CA PRO A 162 -12.78 3.54 1.67
C PRO A 162 -13.68 3.38 0.44
N VAL A 163 -14.55 4.35 0.25
CA VAL A 163 -15.39 4.50 -0.93
C VAL A 163 -14.88 5.70 -1.72
N PHE A 164 -14.82 5.56 -3.02
CA PHE A 164 -14.42 6.62 -3.94
C PHE A 164 -15.51 6.80 -4.99
N GLU A 165 -15.92 8.04 -5.18
CA GLU A 165 -16.83 8.43 -6.23
C GLU A 165 -16.12 9.46 -7.11
N GLU A 166 -16.20 9.29 -8.41
CA GLU A 166 -15.60 10.21 -9.37
C GLU A 166 -16.54 10.41 -10.54
N GLU A 167 -16.76 11.65 -10.94
CA GLU A 167 -17.51 12.04 -12.11
C GLU A 167 -16.63 12.91 -13.01
N LEU A 168 -16.73 12.69 -14.30
CA LEU A 168 -16.03 13.46 -15.32
C LEU A 168 -16.98 13.78 -16.47
N ASP A 169 -17.21 15.06 -16.70
CA ASP A 169 -17.92 15.56 -17.86
C ASP A 169 -16.98 16.28 -18.80
N SER A 170 -17.14 16.10 -20.09
CA SER A 170 -16.38 16.86 -21.07
C SER A 170 -17.17 17.25 -22.30
N LEU A 171 -16.84 18.41 -22.83
CA LEU A 171 -17.33 18.94 -24.10
C LEU A 171 -16.11 19.40 -24.90
N ARG A 172 -15.97 18.87 -26.11
CA ARG A 172 -15.00 19.35 -27.09
C ARG A 172 -15.72 19.84 -28.31
N LEU A 173 -15.30 20.98 -28.82
CA LEU A 173 -15.75 21.51 -30.11
C LEU A 173 -14.51 21.82 -30.94
N SER A 174 -14.47 21.33 -32.16
CA SER A 174 -13.41 21.64 -33.12
C SER A 174 -13.94 21.90 -34.51
N THR A 175 -13.20 22.66 -35.28
CA THR A 175 -13.43 22.87 -36.71
C THR A 175 -12.15 22.57 -37.45
N LYS A 176 -12.28 21.88 -38.57
CA LYS A 176 -11.20 21.55 -39.48
C LYS A 176 -11.54 22.04 -40.87
N GLY A 177 -10.58 22.65 -41.51
CA GLY A 177 -10.77 23.17 -42.86
C GLY A 177 -9.54 23.10 -43.71
N PHE A 178 -9.78 23.09 -45.04
CA PHE A 178 -8.74 23.24 -46.04
C PHE A 178 -8.41 24.71 -46.23
N VAL A 179 -7.13 25.05 -46.16
CA VAL A 179 -6.60 26.38 -46.41
C VAL A 179 -5.27 26.25 -47.16
N GLU A 180 -5.08 27.09 -48.18
CA GLU A 180 -3.78 27.20 -48.86
C GLU A 180 -3.09 28.45 -48.36
N TRP A 181 -2.12 28.26 -47.44
CA TRP A 181 -1.31 29.35 -46.92
C TRP A 181 0.15 28.95 -46.81
N GLY A 182 0.92 29.26 -47.87
CA GLY A 182 2.33 28.87 -47.95
C GLY A 182 2.51 27.35 -47.97
N ILE A 183 3.11 26.80 -46.92
CA ILE A 183 3.31 25.34 -46.78
C ILE A 183 2.15 24.64 -46.07
N PHE A 184 1.19 25.40 -45.57
CA PHE A 184 0.04 24.84 -44.85
C PHE A 184 -1.12 24.57 -45.83
N THR A 185 -1.67 23.35 -45.75
CA THR A 185 -2.78 22.89 -46.57
C THR A 185 -4.05 22.62 -45.78
N GLY A 186 -4.00 22.80 -44.47
CA GLY A 186 -5.15 22.62 -43.60
C GLY A 186 -4.98 23.33 -42.27
N ILE A 187 -6.09 23.59 -41.61
CA ILE A 187 -6.13 24.16 -40.27
C ILE A 187 -7.15 23.39 -39.42
N GLU A 188 -6.81 23.13 -38.18
CA GLU A 188 -7.75 22.65 -37.17
C GLU A 188 -7.67 23.54 -35.95
N VAL A 189 -8.83 23.97 -35.45
CA VAL A 189 -8.93 24.77 -34.22
C VAL A 189 -10.03 24.17 -33.37
N GLY A 190 -9.77 24.04 -32.07
CA GLY A 190 -10.75 23.49 -31.14
C GLY A 190 -10.57 24.02 -29.73
N ALA A 191 -11.59 23.77 -28.94
CA ALA A 191 -11.61 24.01 -27.52
C ALA A 191 -12.18 22.79 -26.80
N ILE A 192 -11.70 22.53 -25.61
CA ILE A 192 -12.22 21.51 -24.71
C ILE A 192 -12.51 22.14 -23.36
N TYR A 193 -13.64 21.78 -22.81
CA TYR A 193 -14.02 22.04 -21.43
C TYR A 193 -14.23 20.70 -20.73
N SER A 194 -13.68 20.55 -19.54
CA SER A 194 -13.94 19.36 -18.72
C SER A 194 -14.11 19.78 -17.26
N ASP A 195 -15.05 19.12 -16.60
CA ASP A 195 -15.29 19.22 -15.18
C ASP A 195 -15.13 17.85 -14.53
N ARG A 196 -14.44 17.80 -13.40
CA ARG A 196 -14.17 16.57 -12.68
C ARG A 196 -14.43 16.78 -11.20
N THR A 197 -15.30 15.95 -10.68
CA THR A 197 -15.59 15.88 -9.23
C THR A 197 -15.06 14.56 -8.68
N LYS A 198 -14.48 14.61 -7.49
CA LYS A 198 -13.97 13.44 -6.78
C LYS A 198 -14.24 13.60 -5.29
N SER A 199 -14.80 12.55 -4.68
CA SER A 199 -15.10 12.43 -3.26
C SER A 199 -14.52 11.14 -2.67
#